data_ba80d993e7fb2f8e08088a5612478f19
#
_entry.id   ba80d993e7fb2f8e08088a5612478f19
#
_cell.length_a   1.000
_cell.length_b   1.000
_cell.length_c   1.000
_cell.angle_alpha   90.00
_cell.angle_beta   90.00
_cell.angle_gamma   90.00
#
_symmetry.space_group_name_H-M   'P 1'
#
loop_
_entity.id
_entity.type
_entity.pdbx_description
1 polymer ?
#
loop_
_entity_poly.entity_id
_entity_poly.type
_entity_poly.pdbx_seq_one_letter_code
_entity_poly.pdbx_strand_id
1 'polypeptide(L)'
;MSGWQVAQLEDVETSALPEGRVRRAIRKHLDVRSFGVNAYTGGAGQVVIEEHDEDQALNPGHQELYLVLDGHATFTVGGEDVDAPAGTLVFVGDPMTRRGAVARDSRTTVLVIGAPAGEAYEIGAWEDMAGFLDFYLLGDYDGAAAHLEECLRMHPGYPGALFNLACCESLAGRTDEALEHLLAALADEPKLRELARSDDDLAPIRACPRFEEVLA
;
A
#
# COMPACT_ATOMS: atom_id res chain seq x y z
N MET A 1 27.15 -13.36 13.99
CA MET A 1 25.85 -13.68 13.34
C MET A 1 26.19 -14.31 12.00
N SER A 2 25.49 -15.39 11.61
CA SER A 2 25.66 -15.99 10.27
C SER A 2 25.27 -14.95 9.21
N GLY A 3 26.00 -14.85 8.12
CA GLY A 3 25.69 -13.92 7.01
C GLY A 3 24.54 -14.40 6.11
N TRP A 4 23.66 -15.30 6.60
CA TRP A 4 22.53 -15.85 5.87
C TRP A 4 21.38 -16.23 6.81
N GLN A 5 20.15 -16.26 6.27
CA GLN A 5 18.91 -16.65 6.95
C GLN A 5 18.12 -17.57 6.03
N VAL A 6 17.24 -18.41 6.62
CA VAL A 6 16.26 -19.24 5.92
C VAL A 6 14.91 -19.02 6.57
N ALA A 7 13.88 -18.81 5.77
CA ALA A 7 12.49 -18.76 6.20
C ALA A 7 11.62 -19.52 5.18
N GLN A 8 10.56 -20.17 5.66
CA GLN A 8 9.49 -20.64 4.80
C GLN A 8 8.51 -19.48 4.58
N LEU A 9 7.91 -19.38 3.39
CA LEU A 9 6.96 -18.28 3.08
C LEU A 9 5.77 -18.27 4.03
N GLU A 10 5.34 -19.44 4.48
CA GLU A 10 4.24 -19.60 5.43
C GLU A 10 4.55 -19.03 6.82
N ASP A 11 5.82 -18.98 7.21
CA ASP A 11 6.28 -18.50 8.51
C ASP A 11 6.52 -16.97 8.52
N VAL A 12 6.47 -16.31 7.35
CA VAL A 12 6.62 -14.86 7.24
C VAL A 12 5.41 -14.17 7.84
N GLU A 13 5.65 -13.18 8.72
CA GLU A 13 4.61 -12.35 9.33
C GLU A 13 3.65 -11.81 8.26
N THR A 14 2.36 -11.94 8.54
CA THR A 14 1.29 -11.53 7.63
C THR A 14 0.60 -10.29 8.14
N SER A 15 0.26 -9.38 7.22
CA SER A 15 -0.71 -8.31 7.43
C SER A 15 -1.98 -8.61 6.67
N ALA A 16 -3.12 -8.41 7.32
CA ALA A 16 -4.42 -8.51 6.67
C ALA A 16 -4.59 -7.35 5.68
N LEU A 17 -5.25 -7.64 4.56
CA LEU A 17 -5.69 -6.64 3.59
C LEU A 17 -7.22 -6.74 3.44
N PRO A 18 -7.88 -5.72 2.88
CA PRO A 18 -9.32 -5.78 2.59
C PRO A 18 -9.71 -7.06 1.85
N GLU A 19 -10.95 -7.52 2.06
CA GLU A 19 -11.54 -8.72 1.43
C GLU A 19 -10.85 -10.05 1.78
N GLY A 20 -10.11 -10.11 2.89
CA GLY A 20 -9.44 -11.34 3.34
C GLY A 20 -8.16 -11.69 2.57
N ARG A 21 -7.64 -10.77 1.79
CA ARG A 21 -6.32 -10.89 1.18
C ARG A 21 -5.22 -10.81 2.23
N VAL A 22 -4.05 -11.31 1.92
CA VAL A 22 -2.92 -11.36 2.84
C VAL A 22 -1.66 -10.83 2.17
N ARG A 23 -0.96 -9.91 2.84
CA ARG A 23 0.41 -9.50 2.52
C ARG A 23 1.40 -10.21 3.46
N ARG A 24 2.51 -10.69 2.90
CA ARG A 24 3.65 -11.19 3.67
C ARG A 24 4.81 -10.22 3.53
N ALA A 25 5.23 -9.64 4.65
CA ALA A 25 6.27 -8.61 4.71
C ALA A 25 7.67 -9.25 4.71
N ILE A 26 8.07 -9.87 3.59
CA ILE A 26 9.32 -10.63 3.47
C ILE A 26 10.53 -9.74 3.73
N ARG A 27 10.55 -8.52 3.17
CA ARG A 27 11.63 -7.56 3.38
C ARG A 27 11.87 -7.30 4.87
N LYS A 28 10.81 -7.01 5.62
CA LYS A 28 10.87 -6.74 7.06
C LYS A 28 11.31 -7.97 7.84
N HIS A 29 10.76 -9.14 7.52
CA HIS A 29 11.06 -10.41 8.20
C HIS A 29 12.54 -10.81 8.09
N LEU A 30 13.15 -10.60 6.92
CA LEU A 30 14.54 -10.97 6.64
C LEU A 30 15.53 -9.79 6.76
N ASP A 31 15.08 -8.59 7.12
CA ASP A 31 15.87 -7.34 7.15
C ASP A 31 16.63 -7.08 5.82
N VAL A 32 15.95 -7.30 4.69
CA VAL A 32 16.51 -6.97 3.37
C VAL A 32 16.60 -5.46 3.23
N ARG A 33 17.77 -4.94 2.84
CA ARG A 33 18.04 -3.49 2.77
C ARG A 33 18.46 -3.00 1.38
N SER A 34 18.40 -3.86 0.38
CA SER A 34 18.88 -3.52 -0.97
C SER A 34 17.75 -3.51 -2.01
N PHE A 35 16.55 -3.97 -1.66
CA PHE A 35 15.35 -3.98 -2.49
C PHE A 35 14.13 -4.28 -1.65
N GLY A 36 12.97 -3.81 -2.09
CA GLY A 36 11.67 -4.21 -1.56
C GLY A 36 11.33 -5.62 -1.97
N VAL A 37 10.74 -6.43 -1.09
CA VAL A 37 10.20 -7.73 -1.44
C VAL A 37 9.03 -8.10 -0.53
N ASN A 38 7.90 -8.42 -1.15
CA ASN A 38 6.68 -8.84 -0.47
C ASN A 38 6.00 -9.95 -1.26
N ALA A 39 5.06 -10.66 -0.63
CA ALA A 39 4.17 -11.56 -1.34
C ALA A 39 2.72 -11.27 -0.98
N TYR A 40 1.85 -11.36 -1.98
CA TYR A 40 0.41 -11.11 -1.85
C TYR A 40 -0.35 -12.36 -2.24
N THR A 41 -1.32 -12.75 -1.42
CA THR A 41 -2.17 -13.92 -1.67
C THR A 41 -3.62 -13.50 -1.64
N GLY A 42 -4.39 -13.94 -2.65
CA GLY A 42 -5.83 -13.75 -2.75
C GLY A 42 -6.52 -14.92 -3.39
N GLY A 43 -7.85 -14.97 -3.26
CA GLY A 43 -8.74 -15.94 -3.90
C GLY A 43 -9.26 -15.44 -5.25
N ALA A 44 -9.94 -16.31 -5.99
CA ALA A 44 -10.47 -16.00 -7.32
C ALA A 44 -11.31 -14.71 -7.35
N GLY A 45 -11.01 -13.83 -8.29
CA GLY A 45 -11.64 -12.53 -8.46
C GLY A 45 -11.10 -11.41 -7.55
N GLN A 46 -10.25 -11.74 -6.58
CA GLN A 46 -9.65 -10.72 -5.72
C GLN A 46 -8.45 -10.05 -6.39
N VAL A 47 -8.29 -8.76 -6.13
CA VAL A 47 -7.11 -8.00 -6.53
C VAL A 47 -5.92 -8.45 -5.69
N VAL A 48 -4.87 -9.02 -6.30
CA VAL A 48 -3.63 -9.41 -5.61
C VAL A 48 -2.55 -8.36 -5.71
N ILE A 49 -2.55 -7.55 -6.78
CA ILE A 49 -1.75 -6.34 -6.90
C ILE A 49 -2.73 -5.21 -7.22
N GLU A 50 -2.82 -4.21 -6.33
CA GLU A 50 -3.63 -3.02 -6.58
C GLU A 50 -3.14 -2.30 -7.84
N GLU A 51 -4.05 -1.68 -8.58
CA GLU A 51 -3.66 -0.92 -9.77
C GLU A 51 -2.93 0.38 -9.36
N HIS A 52 -1.66 0.49 -9.72
CA HIS A 52 -0.81 1.64 -9.39
C HIS A 52 0.23 1.89 -10.48
N ASP A 53 0.87 3.02 -10.39
CA ASP A 53 2.19 3.33 -10.95
C ASP A 53 3.15 3.68 -9.80
N GLU A 54 4.42 3.76 -10.10
CA GLU A 54 5.48 4.16 -9.16
C GLU A 54 5.86 5.63 -9.40
N ASP A 55 4.85 6.50 -9.46
CA ASP A 55 5.09 7.94 -9.54
C ASP A 55 5.79 8.40 -8.23
N GLN A 56 6.81 9.20 -8.33
CA GLN A 56 7.70 9.55 -7.22
C GLN A 56 7.03 10.37 -6.09
N ALA A 57 5.79 10.79 -6.25
CA ALA A 57 5.08 11.56 -5.24
C ALA A 57 4.61 10.67 -4.06
N LEU A 58 4.11 9.48 -4.36
CA LEU A 58 3.63 8.53 -3.36
C LEU A 58 4.49 7.26 -3.27
N ASN A 59 5.18 6.91 -4.35
CA ASN A 59 5.97 5.71 -4.50
C ASN A 59 7.40 6.03 -4.90
N PRO A 60 8.38 5.18 -4.54
CA PRO A 60 9.80 5.50 -4.71
C PRO A 60 10.35 5.37 -6.15
N GLY A 61 9.52 5.22 -7.17
CA GLY A 61 9.98 5.12 -8.57
C GLY A 61 10.64 3.79 -8.89
N HIS A 62 10.15 2.70 -8.35
CA HIS A 62 10.74 1.37 -8.52
C HIS A 62 10.52 0.79 -9.92
N GLN A 63 11.54 0.10 -10.42
CA GLN A 63 11.32 -1.00 -11.36
C GLN A 63 10.85 -2.21 -10.57
N GLU A 64 9.88 -2.95 -11.08
CA GLU A 64 9.31 -4.08 -10.37
C GLU A 64 9.31 -5.36 -11.18
N LEU A 65 9.69 -6.45 -10.53
CA LEU A 65 9.57 -7.81 -11.03
C LEU A 65 8.54 -8.56 -10.21
N TYR A 66 7.52 -9.05 -10.87
CA TYR A 66 6.49 -9.92 -10.31
C TYR A 66 6.75 -11.37 -10.72
N LEU A 67 6.52 -12.30 -9.82
CA LEU A 67 6.53 -13.74 -10.07
C LEU A 67 5.27 -14.37 -9.50
N VAL A 68 4.47 -15.02 -10.32
CA VAL A 68 3.36 -15.85 -9.84
C VAL A 68 3.94 -17.13 -9.24
N LEU A 69 3.93 -17.24 -7.91
CA LEU A 69 4.46 -18.40 -7.18
C LEU A 69 3.52 -19.58 -7.20
N ASP A 70 2.20 -19.31 -7.11
CA ASP A 70 1.15 -20.32 -7.02
C ASP A 70 -0.13 -19.78 -7.63
N GLY A 71 -0.96 -20.65 -8.20
CA GLY A 71 -2.22 -20.29 -8.84
C GLY A 71 -2.05 -19.61 -10.20
N HIS A 72 -2.97 -18.71 -10.52
CA HIS A 72 -3.07 -18.05 -11.81
C HIS A 72 -3.56 -16.61 -11.62
N ALA A 73 -2.91 -15.65 -12.23
CA ALA A 73 -3.30 -14.24 -12.23
C ALA A 73 -3.57 -13.73 -13.65
N THR A 74 -4.37 -12.69 -13.77
CA THR A 74 -4.36 -11.78 -14.92
C THR A 74 -3.74 -10.49 -14.48
N PHE A 75 -2.61 -10.11 -15.08
CA PHE A 75 -2.06 -8.77 -14.94
C PHE A 75 -2.66 -7.84 -15.99
N THR A 76 -2.86 -6.58 -15.60
CA THR A 76 -3.08 -5.49 -16.55
C THR A 76 -1.85 -4.59 -16.47
N VAL A 77 -1.11 -4.43 -17.58
CA VAL A 77 0.12 -3.64 -17.66
C VAL A 77 0.02 -2.66 -18.82
N GLY A 78 0.07 -1.36 -18.54
CA GLY A 78 -0.09 -0.33 -19.57
C GLY A 78 -1.43 -0.41 -20.32
N GLY A 79 -2.46 -1.00 -19.69
CA GLY A 79 -3.78 -1.21 -20.29
C GLY A 79 -3.92 -2.50 -21.10
N GLU A 80 -2.91 -3.34 -21.16
CA GLU A 80 -2.95 -4.66 -21.82
C GLU A 80 -3.03 -5.79 -20.81
N ASP A 81 -3.90 -6.77 -21.05
CA ASP A 81 -4.04 -7.95 -20.20
C ASP A 81 -2.99 -8.99 -20.53
N VAL A 82 -2.34 -9.51 -19.50
CA VAL A 82 -1.32 -10.57 -19.54
C VAL A 82 -1.81 -11.78 -18.76
N ASP A 83 -1.96 -12.91 -19.44
CA ASP A 83 -2.27 -14.19 -18.82
C ASP A 83 -1.04 -14.74 -18.10
N ALA A 84 -1.15 -14.98 -16.79
CA ALA A 84 -0.01 -15.27 -15.92
C ALA A 84 -0.26 -16.47 -14.99
N PRO A 85 -0.12 -17.70 -15.49
CA PRO A 85 -0.09 -18.89 -14.63
C PRO A 85 1.17 -18.92 -13.75
N ALA A 86 1.19 -19.81 -12.75
CA ALA A 86 2.35 -20.03 -11.88
C ALA A 86 3.64 -20.22 -12.70
N GLY A 87 4.72 -19.56 -12.27
CA GLY A 87 6.01 -19.49 -12.96
C GLY A 87 6.15 -18.31 -13.94
N THR A 88 5.08 -17.53 -14.19
CA THR A 88 5.14 -16.36 -15.04
C THR A 88 5.88 -15.22 -14.34
N LEU A 89 6.82 -14.60 -15.06
CA LEU A 89 7.52 -13.38 -14.67
C LEU A 89 6.94 -12.20 -15.45
N VAL A 90 6.56 -11.13 -14.75
CA VAL A 90 6.15 -9.85 -15.34
C VAL A 90 7.12 -8.78 -14.84
N PHE A 91 7.84 -8.13 -15.75
CA PHE A 91 8.76 -7.06 -15.41
C PHE A 91 8.25 -5.72 -15.92
N VAL A 92 8.14 -4.75 -15.02
CA VAL A 92 7.77 -3.37 -15.32
C VAL A 92 8.99 -2.50 -15.10
N GLY A 93 9.64 -2.13 -16.19
CA GLY A 93 10.90 -1.38 -16.18
C GLY A 93 10.73 0.13 -16.18
N ASP A 94 9.58 0.65 -16.65
CA ASP A 94 9.20 2.05 -16.55
C ASP A 94 8.28 2.25 -15.35
N PRO A 95 8.73 2.98 -14.31
CA PRO A 95 7.93 3.23 -13.11
C PRO A 95 6.56 3.86 -13.38
N MET A 96 6.42 4.65 -14.45
CA MET A 96 5.16 5.31 -14.80
C MET A 96 4.14 4.40 -15.49
N THR A 97 4.53 3.18 -15.85
CA THR A 97 3.60 2.21 -16.45
C THR A 97 2.64 1.68 -15.37
N ARG A 98 1.35 1.96 -15.51
CA ARG A 98 0.31 1.42 -14.61
C ARG A 98 0.24 -0.10 -14.71
N ARG A 99 0.13 -0.73 -13.55
CA ARG A 99 0.03 -2.20 -13.44
C ARG A 99 -0.82 -2.61 -12.25
N GLY A 100 -1.46 -3.75 -12.41
CA GLY A 100 -2.24 -4.41 -11.37
C GLY A 100 -2.43 -5.88 -11.69
N ALA A 101 -2.96 -6.66 -10.75
CA ALA A 101 -3.25 -8.07 -11.01
C ALA A 101 -4.46 -8.58 -10.22
N VAL A 102 -5.25 -9.43 -10.87
CA VAL A 102 -6.41 -10.11 -10.29
C VAL A 102 -6.16 -11.62 -10.28
N ALA A 103 -6.43 -12.25 -9.15
CA ALA A 103 -6.38 -13.72 -9.00
C ALA A 103 -7.46 -14.41 -9.83
N ARG A 104 -7.11 -15.51 -10.50
CA ARG A 104 -8.04 -16.35 -11.26
C ARG A 104 -8.42 -17.61 -10.49
N ASP A 105 -7.50 -18.14 -9.69
CA ASP A 105 -7.69 -19.36 -8.91
C ASP A 105 -8.10 -19.04 -7.46
N SER A 106 -8.63 -20.05 -6.77
CA SER A 106 -9.05 -19.96 -5.36
C SER A 106 -7.92 -19.62 -4.40
N ARG A 107 -6.68 -19.80 -4.82
CA ARG A 107 -5.47 -19.33 -4.18
C ARG A 107 -4.46 -18.92 -5.25
N THR A 108 -4.11 -17.66 -5.27
CA THR A 108 -3.06 -17.13 -6.15
C THR A 108 -2.09 -16.32 -5.30
N THR A 109 -0.80 -16.63 -5.42
CA THR A 109 0.27 -15.91 -4.70
C THR A 109 1.23 -15.27 -5.69
N VAL A 110 1.42 -13.96 -5.56
CA VAL A 110 2.34 -13.16 -6.37
C VAL A 110 3.44 -12.62 -5.47
N LEU A 111 4.70 -12.92 -5.81
CA LEU A 111 5.88 -12.27 -5.24
C LEU A 111 6.15 -11.01 -6.05
N VAL A 112 6.46 -9.91 -5.36
CA VAL A 112 6.94 -8.68 -5.97
C VAL A 112 8.30 -8.32 -5.41
N ILE A 113 9.22 -7.90 -6.28
CA ILE A 113 10.55 -7.40 -5.95
C ILE A 113 10.71 -6.08 -6.66
N GLY A 114 11.06 -5.01 -5.93
CA GLY A 114 11.21 -3.68 -6.50
C GLY A 114 12.39 -2.91 -5.92
N ALA A 115 13.01 -2.08 -6.75
CA ALA A 115 14.04 -1.13 -6.35
C ALA A 115 14.15 0.00 -7.40
N PRO A 116 14.61 1.20 -7.02
CA PRO A 116 14.89 2.27 -7.97
C PRO A 116 16.07 1.91 -8.86
N ALA A 117 15.98 2.24 -10.14
CA ALA A 117 17.03 1.92 -11.11
C ALA A 117 18.24 2.84 -10.95
N GLY A 118 19.40 2.25 -10.61
CA GLY A 118 20.66 3.00 -10.53
C GLY A 118 20.84 3.84 -9.26
N GLU A 119 19.93 3.75 -8.31
CA GLU A 119 19.96 4.44 -7.03
C GLU A 119 20.02 3.45 -5.87
N ALA A 120 20.41 3.91 -4.69
CA ALA A 120 20.34 3.08 -3.49
C ALA A 120 18.88 2.89 -3.08
N TYR A 121 18.51 1.66 -2.75
CA TYR A 121 17.20 1.39 -2.18
C TYR A 121 17.07 2.01 -0.78
N GLU A 122 15.99 2.73 -0.56
CA GLU A 122 15.56 3.21 0.76
C GLU A 122 14.21 2.58 1.11
N ILE A 123 13.99 2.31 2.39
CA ILE A 123 12.71 1.77 2.86
C ILE A 123 11.66 2.86 2.69
N GLY A 124 10.67 2.59 1.85
CA GLY A 124 9.63 3.56 1.55
C GLY A 124 8.66 3.77 2.72
N ALA A 125 8.19 5.00 2.88
CA ALA A 125 7.18 5.36 3.87
C ALA A 125 5.92 4.49 3.80
N TRP A 126 5.53 4.04 2.61
CA TRP A 126 4.41 3.13 2.40
C TRP A 126 4.55 1.83 3.20
N GLU A 127 5.75 1.27 3.30
CA GLU A 127 5.95 0.01 4.02
C GLU A 127 5.76 0.18 5.52
N ASP A 128 6.27 1.27 6.08
CA ASP A 128 6.09 1.59 7.50
C ASP A 128 4.63 1.98 7.80
N MET A 129 3.96 2.67 6.87
CA MET A 129 2.55 3.00 6.98
C MET A 129 1.65 1.77 6.99
N ALA A 130 1.89 0.79 6.12
CA ALA A 130 0.94 -0.30 5.81
C ALA A 130 0.49 -1.12 7.03
N GLY A 131 1.25 -1.11 8.14
CA GLY A 131 0.88 -1.78 9.38
C GLY A 131 -0.37 -1.22 10.08
N PHE A 132 -0.82 0.00 9.75
CA PHE A 132 -2.05 0.56 10.30
C PHE A 132 -3.29 -0.28 9.97
N LEU A 133 -3.28 -1.00 8.84
CA LEU A 133 -4.39 -1.84 8.40
C LEU A 133 -4.73 -2.97 9.41
N ASP A 134 -3.75 -3.45 10.17
CA ASP A 134 -3.97 -4.49 11.17
C ASP A 134 -4.89 -4.01 12.31
N PHE A 135 -4.89 -2.71 12.60
CA PHE A 135 -5.79 -2.04 13.55
C PHE A 135 -7.09 -1.58 12.87
N TYR A 136 -6.97 -0.94 11.71
CA TYR A 136 -8.10 -0.37 10.97
C TYR A 136 -9.17 -1.41 10.63
N LEU A 137 -8.78 -2.59 10.13
CA LEU A 137 -9.71 -3.67 9.77
C LEU A 137 -10.43 -4.29 10.98
N LEU A 138 -9.92 -4.06 12.19
CA LEU A 138 -10.56 -4.45 13.46
C LEU A 138 -11.47 -3.35 14.02
N GLY A 139 -11.53 -2.17 13.37
CA GLY A 139 -12.25 -0.99 13.86
C GLY A 139 -11.54 -0.27 15.01
N ASP A 140 -10.27 -0.61 15.27
CA ASP A 140 -9.42 0.08 16.25
C ASP A 140 -8.78 1.30 15.58
N TYR A 141 -9.59 2.35 15.39
CA TYR A 141 -9.14 3.57 14.71
C TYR A 141 -8.12 4.37 15.53
N ASP A 142 -8.13 4.24 16.86
CA ASP A 142 -7.13 4.87 17.72
C ASP A 142 -5.78 4.17 17.60
N GLY A 143 -5.76 2.84 17.56
CA GLY A 143 -4.55 2.06 17.30
C GLY A 143 -3.99 2.31 15.90
N ALA A 144 -4.87 2.39 14.89
CA ALA A 144 -4.48 2.74 13.53
C ALA A 144 -3.87 4.15 13.44
N ALA A 145 -4.48 5.14 14.07
CA ALA A 145 -3.97 6.51 14.13
C ALA A 145 -2.59 6.56 14.82
N ALA A 146 -2.42 5.90 15.96
CA ALA A 146 -1.13 5.85 16.66
C ALA A 146 -0.02 5.24 15.78
N HIS A 147 -0.32 4.21 14.99
CA HIS A 147 0.63 3.62 14.04
C HIS A 147 1.01 4.61 12.91
N LEU A 148 0.03 5.35 12.39
CA LEU A 148 0.27 6.37 11.35
C LEU A 148 1.06 7.56 11.87
N GLU A 149 0.83 8.00 13.10
CA GLU A 149 1.65 9.02 13.78
C GLU A 149 3.10 8.57 13.93
N GLU A 150 3.34 7.27 14.27
CA GLU A 150 4.68 6.70 14.30
C GLU A 150 5.35 6.74 12.93
N CYS A 151 4.62 6.36 11.88
CA CYS A 151 5.09 6.46 10.49
C CYS A 151 5.47 7.91 10.14
N LEU A 152 4.64 8.88 10.50
CA LEU A 152 4.90 10.31 10.25
C LEU A 152 6.09 10.87 11.05
N ARG A 153 6.44 10.27 12.19
CA ARG A 153 7.69 10.65 12.90
C ARG A 153 8.94 10.20 12.15
N MET A 154 8.87 9.07 11.43
CA MET A 154 9.97 8.56 10.60
C MET A 154 9.98 9.22 9.21
N HIS A 155 8.82 9.50 8.66
CA HIS A 155 8.60 10.05 7.32
C HIS A 155 7.73 11.32 7.39
N PRO A 156 8.27 12.46 7.89
CA PRO A 156 7.49 13.67 8.06
C PRO A 156 6.86 14.16 6.76
N GLY A 157 5.57 14.47 6.81
CA GLY A 157 4.82 15.00 5.66
C GLY A 157 4.41 13.96 4.62
N TYR A 158 4.60 12.66 4.85
CA TYR A 158 4.19 11.66 3.88
C TYR A 158 2.66 11.70 3.62
N PRO A 159 2.21 12.10 2.40
CA PRO A 159 0.79 12.40 2.14
C PRO A 159 -0.13 11.21 2.35
N GLY A 160 0.33 9.99 2.04
CA GLY A 160 -0.44 8.77 2.24
C GLY A 160 -0.74 8.49 3.71
N ALA A 161 0.23 8.71 4.61
CA ALA A 161 0.02 8.54 6.04
C ALA A 161 -0.86 9.65 6.63
N LEU A 162 -0.69 10.90 6.20
CA LEU A 162 -1.54 12.02 6.60
C LEU A 162 -3.01 11.81 6.19
N PHE A 163 -3.24 11.33 4.97
CA PHE A 163 -4.58 11.04 4.47
C PHE A 163 -5.26 9.92 5.27
N ASN A 164 -4.57 8.79 5.46
CA ASN A 164 -5.11 7.68 6.24
C ASN A 164 -5.31 8.05 7.72
N LEU A 165 -4.45 8.89 8.28
CA LEU A 165 -4.62 9.42 9.63
C LEU A 165 -5.90 10.26 9.73
N ALA A 166 -6.14 11.15 8.76
CA ALA A 166 -7.40 11.90 8.70
C ALA A 166 -8.63 11.01 8.60
N CYS A 167 -8.56 9.90 7.84
CA CYS A 167 -9.63 8.90 7.77
C CYS A 167 -9.88 8.24 9.13
N CYS A 168 -8.82 7.75 9.80
CA CYS A 168 -8.93 7.13 11.11
C CYS A 168 -9.50 8.10 12.17
N GLU A 169 -9.05 9.35 12.17
CA GLU A 169 -9.54 10.40 13.08
C GLU A 169 -11.00 10.77 12.81
N SER A 170 -11.40 10.84 11.54
CA SER A 170 -12.79 11.05 11.13
C SER A 170 -13.69 9.95 11.69
N LEU A 171 -13.30 8.69 11.52
CA LEU A 171 -14.03 7.53 12.03
C LEU A 171 -14.04 7.47 13.58
N ALA A 172 -12.99 7.95 14.24
CA ALA A 172 -12.90 8.10 15.68
C ALA A 172 -13.63 9.33 16.24
N GLY A 173 -14.21 10.19 15.37
CA GLY A 173 -14.94 11.40 15.77
C GLY A 173 -14.07 12.59 16.13
N ARG A 174 -12.79 12.59 15.79
CA ARG A 174 -11.83 13.68 15.99
C ARG A 174 -11.83 14.61 14.77
N THR A 175 -12.90 15.37 14.62
CA THR A 175 -13.17 16.18 13.41
C THR A 175 -12.10 17.23 13.12
N ASP A 176 -11.63 17.97 14.12
CA ASP A 176 -10.69 19.05 13.92
C ASP A 176 -9.31 18.51 13.51
N GLU A 177 -8.83 17.47 14.16
CA GLU A 177 -7.57 16.79 13.86
C GLU A 177 -7.62 16.19 12.43
N ALA A 178 -8.72 15.52 12.09
CA ALA A 178 -8.93 14.95 10.75
C ALA A 178 -8.84 16.01 9.65
N LEU A 179 -9.45 17.18 9.85
CA LEU A 179 -9.40 18.28 8.88
C LEU A 179 -7.99 18.90 8.76
N GLU A 180 -7.23 18.97 9.86
CA GLU A 180 -5.85 19.47 9.85
C GLU A 180 -4.93 18.51 9.07
N HIS A 181 -5.02 17.20 9.34
CA HIS A 181 -4.21 16.21 8.63
C HIS A 181 -4.63 16.06 7.16
N LEU A 182 -5.92 16.14 6.86
CA LEU A 182 -6.40 16.15 5.47
C LEU A 182 -5.84 17.36 4.70
N LEU A 183 -5.90 18.56 5.29
CA LEU A 183 -5.32 19.76 4.67
C LEU A 183 -3.83 19.59 4.38
N ALA A 184 -3.07 19.03 5.34
CA ALA A 184 -1.66 18.76 5.17
C ALA A 184 -1.39 17.75 4.03
N ALA A 185 -2.16 16.66 3.95
CA ALA A 185 -2.04 15.68 2.88
C ALA A 185 -2.28 16.29 1.49
N LEU A 186 -3.32 17.15 1.38
CA LEU A 186 -3.70 17.78 0.12
C LEU A 186 -2.76 18.89 -0.33
N ALA A 187 -1.99 19.48 0.60
CA ALA A 187 -0.98 20.49 0.28
C ALA A 187 0.19 19.85 -0.50
N ASP A 188 0.61 18.66 -0.11
CA ASP A 188 1.74 17.96 -0.70
C ASP A 188 1.32 17.04 -1.87
N GLU A 189 0.07 16.47 -1.84
CA GLU A 189 -0.46 15.64 -2.93
C GLU A 189 -1.89 16.07 -3.30
N PRO A 190 -2.06 17.08 -4.17
CA PRO A 190 -3.36 17.59 -4.57
C PRO A 190 -4.28 16.59 -5.27
N LYS A 191 -3.73 15.50 -5.83
CA LYS A 191 -4.54 14.44 -6.48
C LYS A 191 -5.46 13.73 -5.48
N LEU A 192 -5.11 13.72 -4.19
CA LEU A 192 -5.94 13.12 -3.13
C LEU A 192 -7.27 13.84 -2.92
N ARG A 193 -7.46 15.07 -3.46
CA ARG A 193 -8.75 15.79 -3.35
C ARG A 193 -9.93 15.02 -3.93
N GLU A 194 -9.73 14.35 -5.04
CA GLU A 194 -10.81 13.59 -5.67
C GLU A 194 -11.17 12.36 -4.82
N LEU A 195 -10.16 11.68 -4.28
CA LEU A 195 -10.36 10.58 -3.34
C LEU A 195 -11.10 11.08 -2.08
N ALA A 196 -10.67 12.19 -1.48
CA ALA A 196 -11.30 12.75 -0.27
C ALA A 196 -12.80 13.05 -0.44
N ARG A 197 -13.23 13.44 -1.65
CA ARG A 197 -14.66 13.70 -1.93
C ARG A 197 -15.52 12.46 -1.85
N SER A 198 -14.99 11.31 -2.20
CA SER A 198 -15.75 10.05 -2.33
C SER A 198 -15.45 9.03 -1.24
N ASP A 199 -14.40 9.22 -0.47
CA ASP A 199 -13.96 8.27 0.56
C ASP A 199 -14.96 8.20 1.73
N ASP A 200 -15.54 7.03 1.97
CA ASP A 200 -16.57 6.83 3.01
C ASP A 200 -16.04 7.07 4.43
N ASP A 201 -14.75 6.93 4.67
CA ASP A 201 -14.13 7.17 5.97
C ASP A 201 -14.17 8.66 6.37
N LEU A 202 -14.23 9.55 5.38
CA LEU A 202 -14.39 10.99 5.59
C LEU A 202 -15.87 11.42 5.66
N ALA A 203 -16.83 10.50 5.48
CA ALA A 203 -18.26 10.82 5.56
C ALA A 203 -18.67 11.49 6.88
N PRO A 204 -18.14 11.10 8.06
CA PRO A 204 -18.49 11.75 9.33
C PRO A 204 -18.17 13.26 9.38
N ILE A 205 -17.12 13.70 8.69
CA ILE A 205 -16.67 15.10 8.72
C ILE A 205 -17.16 15.92 7.52
N ARG A 206 -17.79 15.32 6.49
CA ARG A 206 -18.27 16.05 5.29
C ARG A 206 -19.29 17.13 5.59
N ALA A 207 -20.09 16.98 6.66
CA ALA A 207 -21.06 18.00 7.05
C ALA A 207 -20.43 19.24 7.74
N CYS A 208 -19.14 19.18 8.07
CA CYS A 208 -18.42 20.30 8.65
C CYS A 208 -18.15 21.37 7.56
N PRO A 209 -18.50 22.66 7.76
CA PRO A 209 -18.23 23.70 6.76
C PRO A 209 -16.74 23.83 6.37
N ARG A 210 -15.84 23.55 7.30
CA ARG A 210 -14.39 23.54 7.04
C ARG A 210 -13.95 22.46 6.05
N PHE A 211 -14.73 21.40 5.84
CA PHE A 211 -14.38 20.32 4.91
C PHE A 211 -14.28 20.85 3.47
N GLU A 212 -15.24 21.64 3.03
CA GLU A 212 -15.20 22.27 1.70
C GLU A 212 -14.05 23.30 1.57
N GLU A 213 -13.71 24.00 2.66
CA GLU A 213 -12.56 24.92 2.69
C GLU A 213 -11.23 24.16 2.51
N VAL A 214 -11.11 22.97 3.11
CA VAL A 214 -9.93 22.08 2.97
C VAL A 214 -9.80 21.54 1.54
N LEU A 215 -10.94 21.29 0.87
CA LEU A 215 -10.95 20.78 -0.50
C LEU A 215 -10.81 21.87 -1.59
N ALA A 216 -10.86 23.14 -1.23
CA ALA A 216 -10.67 24.23 -2.18
C ALA A 216 -9.21 24.36 -2.64
#